data_ced864b3ea963f4cfa9463c1f7431488
#
_entry.id   ced864b3ea963f4cfa9463c1f7431488
#
_cell.length_a   1.000
_cell.length_b   1.000
_cell.length_c   1.000
_cell.angle_alpha   90.00
_cell.angle_beta   90.00
_cell.angle_gamma   90.00
#
_symmetry.space_group_name_H-M   'P 1'
#
loop_
_entity.id
_entity.type
_entity.pdbx_description
1 polymer ?
#
loop_
_entity_poly.entity_id
_entity_poly.type
_entity_poly.pdbx_seq_one_letter_code
_entity_poly.pdbx_strand_id
1 'polypeptide(L)'
;MNEINYVHFVNEKLQSPFAPTWNYFIAEKLLSNIQCTRLKNYLLSKQQEVFAIKNNLDDCGTGLGNETTTARSGSYNIFTWDQPDINILKKEIASMCNNYHMRVTGKKISKFGLAGWMNIMKKGDRIELHNHAFSNDSYLSGNFTVSSNDTKTVYNNPFSQYTKEKVLVKMVEDGVNDPSYYSSKNIDGKLTLFPSYIPHFTTEHKSDNYRITIAFDLRYE
;
A
#
# COMPACT_ATOMS: atom_id res chain seq x y z
N MET A 1 -2.77 16.34 16.66
CA MET A 1 -2.02 15.28 15.93
C MET A 1 -2.99 14.14 15.70
N ASN A 2 -3.22 13.75 14.44
CA ASN A 2 -4.09 12.60 14.17
C ASN A 2 -3.38 11.34 14.68
N GLU A 3 -4.07 10.59 15.53
CA GLU A 3 -3.55 9.36 16.12
C GLU A 3 -3.37 8.27 15.04
N ILE A 4 -2.35 7.42 15.23
CA ILE A 4 -2.15 6.26 14.35
C ILE A 4 -3.09 5.15 14.83
N ASN A 5 -3.97 4.70 13.97
CA ASN A 5 -4.79 3.51 14.19
C ASN A 5 -3.99 2.26 13.81
N TYR A 6 -3.95 1.28 14.71
CA TYR A 6 -3.29 -0.01 14.48
C TYR A 6 -4.35 -1.11 14.42
N VAL A 7 -4.52 -1.71 13.27
CA VAL A 7 -5.33 -2.91 13.08
C VAL A 7 -4.44 -4.13 13.27
N HIS A 8 -4.73 -4.92 14.29
CA HIS A 8 -3.93 -6.05 14.69
C HIS A 8 -4.43 -7.35 14.05
N PHE A 9 -3.63 -7.97 13.23
CA PHE A 9 -3.86 -9.35 12.80
C PHE A 9 -3.38 -10.31 13.89
N VAL A 10 -4.32 -10.90 14.60
CA VAL A 10 -4.04 -11.96 15.57
C VAL A 10 -4.27 -13.29 14.89
N ASN A 11 -3.27 -14.12 14.88
CA ASN A 11 -3.46 -15.52 14.58
C ASN A 11 -3.97 -16.23 15.83
N GLU A 12 -5.16 -16.82 15.79
CA GLU A 12 -5.56 -17.76 16.82
C GLU A 12 -4.50 -18.87 16.89
N LYS A 13 -4.02 -19.10 18.10
CA LYS A 13 -2.95 -20.04 18.39
C LYS A 13 -3.40 -21.44 17.96
N LEU A 14 -3.02 -21.85 16.75
CA LEU A 14 -3.25 -23.21 16.33
C LEU A 14 -2.55 -24.15 17.31
N GLN A 15 -3.23 -25.20 17.76
CA GLN A 15 -2.71 -26.18 18.70
C GLN A 15 -1.70 -27.14 18.04
N SER A 16 -0.77 -26.61 17.31
CA SER A 16 0.26 -27.34 16.62
C SER A 16 1.64 -26.71 16.84
N PRO A 17 2.67 -27.48 17.19
CA PRO A 17 4.01 -26.97 17.32
C PRO A 17 4.62 -26.48 15.99
N PHE A 18 4.00 -26.81 14.88
CA PHE A 18 4.41 -26.40 13.54
C PHE A 18 3.62 -25.18 13.03
N ALA A 19 2.62 -24.71 13.77
CA ALA A 19 1.87 -23.55 13.38
C ALA A 19 2.76 -22.31 13.50
N PRO A 20 2.95 -21.54 12.42
CA PRO A 20 3.68 -20.29 12.50
C PRO A 20 2.89 -19.32 13.39
N THR A 21 3.60 -18.67 14.31
CA THR A 21 3.04 -17.54 15.06
C THR A 21 3.47 -16.25 14.41
N TRP A 22 2.55 -15.39 14.13
CA TRP A 22 2.84 -14.04 13.72
C TRP A 22 1.95 -13.05 14.42
N ASN A 23 2.51 -11.86 14.52
CA ASN A 23 1.87 -10.75 15.19
C ASN A 23 2.28 -9.49 14.44
N TYR A 24 1.41 -8.99 13.58
CA TYR A 24 1.69 -7.78 12.83
C TYR A 24 0.48 -6.86 12.75
N PHE A 25 0.77 -5.61 12.44
CA PHE A 25 -0.22 -4.55 12.39
C PHE A 25 -0.35 -4.00 10.98
N ILE A 26 -1.57 -3.59 10.61
CA ILE A 26 -1.78 -2.58 9.59
C ILE A 26 -1.91 -1.25 10.36
N ALA A 27 -1.04 -0.30 10.06
CA ALA A 27 -1.08 1.02 10.69
C ALA A 27 -1.69 2.03 9.73
N GLU A 28 -2.63 2.83 10.18
CA GLU A 28 -3.34 3.84 9.39
C GLU A 28 -3.31 5.19 10.07
N LYS A 29 -3.11 6.25 9.29
CA LYS A 29 -3.13 7.63 9.75
C LYS A 29 -3.75 8.55 8.69
N LEU A 30 -4.68 9.42 9.09
CA LEU A 30 -5.20 10.46 8.22
C LEU A 30 -4.30 11.70 8.31
N LEU A 31 -3.76 12.15 7.18
CA LEU A 31 -2.91 13.32 7.09
C LEU A 31 -3.73 14.52 6.59
N SER A 32 -3.91 15.52 7.44
CA SER A 32 -4.62 16.76 7.11
C SER A 32 -3.71 17.88 6.57
N ASN A 33 -2.39 17.68 6.65
CA ASN A 33 -1.37 18.65 6.26
C ASN A 33 -0.88 18.49 4.80
N ILE A 34 -1.46 17.54 4.05
CA ILE A 34 -1.19 17.34 2.62
C ILE A 34 -2.39 17.83 1.81
N GLN A 35 -2.12 18.61 0.77
CA GLN A 35 -3.14 19.13 -0.15
C GLN A 35 -3.38 18.12 -1.29
N CYS A 36 -4.29 17.15 -1.07
CA CYS A 36 -4.56 16.06 -2.02
C CYS A 36 -4.90 16.55 -3.44
N THR A 37 -5.67 17.62 -3.59
CA THR A 37 -5.99 18.19 -4.90
C THR A 37 -4.75 18.71 -5.63
N ARG A 38 -3.88 19.43 -4.94
CA ARG A 38 -2.61 19.93 -5.51
C ARG A 38 -1.70 18.77 -5.89
N LEU A 39 -1.56 17.79 -5.00
CA LEU A 39 -0.74 16.60 -5.23
C LEU A 39 -1.28 15.77 -6.41
N LYS A 40 -2.61 15.57 -6.51
CA LYS A 40 -3.27 14.93 -7.65
C LYS A 40 -2.88 15.59 -8.97
N ASN A 41 -3.04 16.92 -9.08
CA ASN A 41 -2.73 17.67 -10.31
C ASN A 41 -1.24 17.53 -10.67
N TYR A 42 -0.36 17.58 -9.69
CA TYR A 42 1.06 17.37 -9.90
C TYR A 42 1.39 15.96 -10.41
N LEU A 43 0.84 14.92 -9.80
CA LEU A 43 1.06 13.53 -10.25
C LEU A 43 0.55 13.31 -11.69
N LEU A 44 -0.63 13.85 -12.01
CA LEU A 44 -1.17 13.77 -13.38
C LEU A 44 -0.30 14.51 -14.38
N SER A 45 0.30 15.66 -14.03
CA SER A 45 1.24 16.37 -14.91
C SER A 45 2.52 15.58 -15.17
N LYS A 46 2.93 14.70 -14.24
CA LYS A 46 4.09 13.81 -14.37
C LYS A 46 3.83 12.51 -15.12
N GLN A 47 2.57 12.18 -15.39
CA GLN A 47 2.18 10.90 -15.98
C GLN A 47 2.88 10.63 -17.31
N GLN A 48 2.94 11.61 -18.22
CA GLN A 48 3.57 11.44 -19.53
C GLN A 48 5.10 11.27 -19.43
N GLU A 49 5.72 11.97 -18.47
CA GLU A 49 7.16 11.80 -18.19
C GLU A 49 7.47 10.37 -17.74
N VAL A 50 6.62 9.80 -16.87
CA VAL A 50 6.77 8.41 -16.41
C VAL A 50 6.48 7.43 -17.55
N PHE A 51 5.51 7.67 -18.40
CA PHE A 51 5.22 6.81 -19.55
C PHE A 51 6.38 6.78 -20.58
N ALA A 52 7.14 7.86 -20.72
CA ALA A 52 8.32 7.92 -21.57
C ALA A 52 9.48 7.03 -21.07
N ILE A 53 9.47 6.60 -19.81
CA ILE A 53 10.44 5.66 -19.28
C ILE A 53 10.18 4.29 -19.90
N LYS A 54 11.23 3.74 -20.55
CA LYS A 54 11.14 2.42 -21.16
C LYS A 54 10.83 1.36 -20.09
N ASN A 55 9.75 0.64 -20.30
CA ASN A 55 9.41 -0.51 -19.47
C ASN A 55 9.99 -1.78 -20.11
N ASN A 56 10.85 -2.48 -19.38
CA ASN A 56 11.42 -3.77 -19.80
C ASN A 56 10.88 -4.93 -18.96
N LEU A 57 9.98 -4.64 -18.01
CA LEU A 57 9.40 -5.61 -17.07
C LEU A 57 7.92 -5.78 -17.36
N ASP A 58 7.36 -6.84 -16.81
CA ASP A 58 5.92 -7.05 -16.73
C ASP A 58 5.26 -5.97 -15.84
N ASP A 59 3.94 -6.04 -15.68
CA ASP A 59 3.14 -5.13 -14.87
C ASP A 59 3.37 -5.25 -13.34
N CYS A 60 4.46 -5.89 -12.94
CA CYS A 60 4.83 -6.20 -11.54
C CYS A 60 3.78 -7.05 -10.81
N GLY A 61 3.00 -7.86 -11.54
CA GLY A 61 1.97 -8.75 -10.97
C GLY A 61 0.75 -8.02 -10.43
N THR A 62 0.51 -6.80 -10.87
CA THR A 62 -0.62 -5.98 -10.40
C THR A 62 -1.90 -6.17 -11.21
N GLY A 63 -1.84 -6.80 -12.38
CA GLY A 63 -2.97 -6.96 -13.30
C GLY A 63 -3.38 -5.68 -14.03
N LEU A 64 -2.68 -4.55 -13.81
CA LEU A 64 -2.97 -3.26 -14.46
C LEU A 64 -2.46 -3.16 -15.90
N GLY A 65 -1.58 -4.10 -16.31
CA GLY A 65 -0.96 -4.11 -17.63
C GLY A 65 0.26 -3.18 -17.76
N ASN A 66 1.00 -3.38 -18.85
CA ASN A 66 2.31 -2.75 -19.06
C ASN A 66 2.24 -1.25 -19.39
N GLU A 67 1.09 -0.76 -19.85
CA GLU A 67 0.87 0.65 -20.21
C GLU A 67 0.40 1.50 -19.01
N THR A 68 1.00 1.27 -17.83
CA THR A 68 0.66 1.98 -16.60
C THR A 68 1.88 2.59 -15.93
N THR A 69 1.67 3.57 -15.06
CA THR A 69 2.74 4.14 -14.24
C THR A 69 3.29 3.13 -13.23
N THR A 70 2.45 2.19 -12.80
CA THR A 70 2.78 1.09 -11.88
C THR A 70 3.79 0.12 -12.49
N ALA A 71 3.64 -0.23 -13.76
CA ALA A 71 4.58 -1.09 -14.48
C ALA A 71 6.01 -0.52 -14.56
N ARG A 72 6.18 0.76 -14.28
CA ARG A 72 7.48 1.46 -14.25
C ARG A 72 8.00 1.73 -12.84
N SER A 73 7.40 1.12 -11.81
CA SER A 73 7.70 1.37 -10.39
C SER A 73 9.18 1.19 -10.03
N GLY A 74 9.88 0.25 -10.67
CA GLY A 74 11.32 0.04 -10.47
C GLY A 74 12.23 1.06 -11.19
N SER A 75 11.69 1.94 -12.02
CA SER A 75 12.47 2.83 -12.91
C SER A 75 12.42 4.30 -12.48
N TYR A 76 11.65 4.66 -11.47
CA TYR A 76 11.60 6.00 -10.90
C TYR A 76 11.26 5.95 -9.42
N ASN A 77 11.55 7.05 -8.71
CA ASN A 77 11.20 7.20 -7.30
C ASN A 77 10.60 8.59 -7.06
N ILE A 78 9.30 8.67 -6.77
CA ILE A 78 8.62 9.95 -6.57
C ILE A 78 9.17 10.75 -5.39
N PHE A 79 9.80 10.10 -4.41
CA PHE A 79 10.40 10.77 -3.25
C PHE A 79 11.69 11.54 -3.57
N THR A 80 12.16 11.47 -4.82
CA THR A 80 13.24 12.33 -5.35
C THR A 80 12.71 13.61 -6.01
N TRP A 81 11.40 13.73 -6.21
CA TRP A 81 10.80 14.90 -6.85
C TRP A 81 10.65 16.04 -5.84
N ASP A 82 11.05 17.24 -6.26
CA ASP A 82 10.92 18.46 -5.44
C ASP A 82 9.48 19.00 -5.49
N GLN A 83 8.66 18.54 -4.56
CA GLN A 83 7.25 18.92 -4.42
C GLN A 83 6.89 18.97 -2.93
N PRO A 84 6.29 20.08 -2.44
CA PRO A 84 6.05 20.26 -1.00
C PRO A 84 5.24 19.16 -0.32
N ASP A 85 4.15 18.66 -0.96
CA ASP A 85 3.32 17.61 -0.39
C ASP A 85 4.06 16.27 -0.35
N ILE A 86 4.92 15.98 -1.33
CA ILE A 86 5.78 14.79 -1.33
C ILE A 86 6.81 14.88 -0.20
N ASN A 87 7.40 16.07 0.03
CA ASN A 87 8.34 16.28 1.11
C ASN A 87 7.67 16.13 2.49
N ILE A 88 6.42 16.56 2.65
CA ILE A 88 5.62 16.31 3.85
C ILE A 88 5.34 14.82 4.00
N LEU A 89 4.86 14.16 2.95
CA LEU A 89 4.55 12.73 2.96
C LEU A 89 5.78 11.89 3.36
N LYS A 90 6.95 12.20 2.82
CA LYS A 90 8.22 11.54 3.16
C LYS A 90 8.52 11.62 4.67
N LYS A 91 8.30 12.77 5.30
CA LYS A 91 8.48 12.95 6.75
C LYS A 91 7.45 12.16 7.56
N GLU A 92 6.19 12.14 7.12
CA GLU A 92 5.12 11.39 7.77
C GLU A 92 5.36 9.88 7.68
N ILE A 93 5.82 9.38 6.52
CA ILE A 93 6.21 7.96 6.35
C ILE A 93 7.35 7.62 7.31
N ALA A 94 8.39 8.44 7.38
CA ALA A 94 9.53 8.20 8.28
C ALA A 94 9.09 8.17 9.75
N SER A 95 8.24 9.10 10.16
CA SER A 95 7.67 9.15 11.51
C SER A 95 6.84 7.90 11.82
N MET A 96 5.98 7.50 10.91
CA MET A 96 5.11 6.34 11.06
C MET A 96 5.91 5.03 11.09
N CYS A 97 6.94 4.91 10.24
CA CYS A 97 7.86 3.78 10.23
C CYS A 97 8.58 3.63 11.59
N ASN A 98 9.10 4.73 12.15
CA ASN A 98 9.72 4.71 13.48
C ASN A 98 8.74 4.27 14.58
N ASN A 99 7.50 4.77 14.56
CA ASN A 99 6.48 4.37 15.52
C ASN A 99 6.09 2.89 15.38
N TYR A 100 5.96 2.41 14.14
CA TYR A 100 5.69 1.01 13.85
C TYR A 100 6.82 0.11 14.37
N HIS A 101 8.06 0.44 14.01
CA HIS A 101 9.25 -0.32 14.42
C HIS A 101 9.40 -0.36 15.93
N MET A 102 9.24 0.79 16.60
CA MET A 102 9.26 0.87 18.06
C MET A 102 8.18 0.00 18.70
N ARG A 103 6.96 -0.01 18.14
CA ARG A 103 5.86 -0.83 18.65
C ARG A 103 6.14 -2.32 18.55
N VAL A 104 6.78 -2.76 17.47
CA VAL A 104 7.07 -4.19 17.22
C VAL A 104 8.32 -4.66 17.94
N THR A 105 9.38 -3.84 17.99
CA THR A 105 10.72 -4.25 18.43
C THR A 105 11.16 -3.64 19.76
N GLY A 106 10.47 -2.61 20.25
CA GLY A 106 10.89 -1.80 21.40
C GLY A 106 12.07 -0.87 21.09
N LYS A 107 12.52 -0.76 19.83
CA LYS A 107 13.71 0.02 19.43
C LYS A 107 13.35 1.01 18.31
N LYS A 108 14.11 2.10 18.21
CA LYS A 108 14.04 2.99 17.04
C LYS A 108 14.74 2.35 15.86
N ILE A 109 14.21 2.54 14.66
CA ILE A 109 14.93 2.19 13.43
C ILE A 109 16.05 3.20 13.18
N SER A 110 17.25 2.72 12.85
CA SER A 110 18.41 3.59 12.63
C SER A 110 18.44 4.15 11.23
N LYS A 111 18.15 3.31 10.24
CA LYS A 111 18.21 3.65 8.83
C LYS A 111 17.27 2.78 8.00
N PHE A 112 16.72 3.33 6.93
CA PHE A 112 15.93 2.60 5.94
C PHE A 112 15.98 3.30 4.59
N GLY A 113 15.92 2.52 3.51
CA GLY A 113 15.68 3.02 2.17
C GLY A 113 14.19 3.26 1.94
N LEU A 114 13.83 4.26 1.12
CA LEU A 114 12.46 4.57 0.73
C LEU A 114 12.36 4.74 -0.78
N ALA A 115 11.56 3.90 -1.43
CA ALA A 115 11.21 4.01 -2.84
C ALA A 115 9.69 4.10 -2.99
N GLY A 116 9.22 4.90 -3.94
CA GLY A 116 7.79 5.03 -4.17
C GLY A 116 7.42 5.38 -5.59
N TRP A 117 6.22 4.98 -5.97
CA TRP A 117 5.65 5.15 -7.30
C TRP A 117 4.18 5.54 -7.22
N MET A 118 3.64 6.04 -8.32
CA MET A 118 2.22 6.39 -8.43
C MET A 118 1.43 5.30 -9.15
N ASN A 119 0.27 4.97 -8.63
CA ASN A 119 -0.74 4.15 -9.27
C ASN A 119 -1.89 5.05 -9.70
N ILE A 120 -2.15 5.11 -11.00
CA ILE A 120 -3.27 5.86 -11.59
C ILE A 120 -4.19 4.83 -12.23
N MET A 121 -5.36 4.66 -11.65
CA MET A 121 -6.36 3.67 -12.06
C MET A 121 -7.57 4.35 -12.69
N LYS A 122 -8.07 3.77 -13.77
CA LYS A 122 -9.30 4.14 -14.48
C LYS A 122 -10.47 3.28 -13.98
N LYS A 123 -11.66 3.65 -14.38
CA LYS A 123 -12.85 2.81 -14.18
C LYS A 123 -12.66 1.40 -14.76
N GLY A 124 -13.01 0.41 -13.97
CA GLY A 124 -12.81 -1.00 -14.26
C GLY A 124 -11.47 -1.57 -13.80
N ASP A 125 -10.47 -0.73 -13.49
CA ASP A 125 -9.17 -1.19 -13.00
C ASP A 125 -9.27 -1.69 -11.55
N ARG A 126 -8.46 -2.69 -11.25
CA ARG A 126 -8.16 -3.15 -9.90
C ARG A 126 -6.71 -3.63 -9.84
N ILE A 127 -6.10 -3.58 -8.67
CA ILE A 127 -4.81 -4.21 -8.43
C ILE A 127 -5.07 -5.62 -7.90
N GLU A 128 -4.51 -6.62 -8.56
CA GLU A 128 -4.64 -8.03 -8.19
C GLU A 128 -3.88 -8.35 -6.90
N LEU A 129 -4.15 -9.54 -6.36
CA LEU A 129 -3.52 -10.02 -5.11
C LEU A 129 -2.02 -10.21 -5.30
N HIS A 130 -1.23 -9.42 -4.59
CA HIS A 130 0.23 -9.43 -4.63
C HIS A 130 0.81 -9.07 -3.26
N ASN A 131 2.13 -9.18 -3.12
CA ASN A 131 2.89 -8.67 -1.99
C ASN A 131 4.19 -8.00 -2.48
N HIS A 132 4.96 -7.41 -1.58
CA HIS A 132 6.19 -6.67 -1.90
C HIS A 132 7.45 -7.33 -1.30
N ALA A 133 7.38 -8.60 -0.96
CA ALA A 133 8.51 -9.34 -0.37
C ALA A 133 9.50 -9.83 -1.43
N PHE A 134 10.08 -8.90 -2.21
CA PHE A 134 10.96 -9.23 -3.34
C PHE A 134 12.41 -9.53 -2.95
N SER A 135 12.82 -9.19 -1.73
CA SER A 135 14.20 -9.32 -1.25
C SER A 135 14.26 -9.49 0.27
N ASN A 136 15.42 -9.91 0.77
CA ASN A 136 15.62 -10.13 2.22
C ASN A 136 15.62 -8.84 3.04
N ASP A 137 15.77 -7.68 2.40
CA ASP A 137 15.71 -6.35 3.02
C ASP A 137 14.31 -5.71 2.90
N SER A 138 13.35 -6.36 2.22
CA SER A 138 11.95 -5.93 2.21
C SER A 138 11.41 -5.91 3.62
N TYR A 139 10.93 -4.74 4.08
CA TYR A 139 10.55 -4.54 5.47
C TYR A 139 9.09 -4.14 5.61
N LEU A 140 8.77 -2.91 5.29
CA LEU A 140 7.41 -2.37 5.31
C LEU A 140 7.06 -1.81 3.94
N SER A 141 5.80 -1.93 3.61
CA SER A 141 5.21 -1.30 2.41
C SER A 141 4.03 -0.44 2.83
N GLY A 142 3.62 0.43 1.95
CA GLY A 142 2.48 1.26 2.25
C GLY A 142 1.90 1.97 1.04
N ASN A 143 0.82 2.67 1.31
CA ASN A 143 0.21 3.54 0.32
C ASN A 143 -0.32 4.82 0.96
N PHE A 144 -0.31 5.89 0.19
CA PHE A 144 -0.98 7.14 0.50
C PHE A 144 -2.08 7.39 -0.53
N THR A 145 -3.31 7.55 -0.07
CA THR A 145 -4.46 7.79 -0.94
C THR A 145 -4.54 9.27 -1.29
N VAL A 146 -4.37 9.58 -2.57
CA VAL A 146 -4.46 10.96 -3.11
C VAL A 146 -5.86 11.24 -3.64
N SER A 147 -6.51 10.24 -4.28
CA SER A 147 -7.88 10.33 -4.79
C SER A 147 -8.52 8.94 -4.72
N SER A 148 -9.55 8.77 -3.90
CA SER A 148 -10.02 7.45 -3.45
C SER A 148 -11.16 6.84 -4.28
N ASN A 149 -12.24 7.59 -4.51
CA ASN A 149 -13.44 7.15 -5.25
C ASN A 149 -14.00 5.77 -4.80
N ASP A 150 -14.29 5.61 -3.51
CA ASP A 150 -14.98 4.45 -2.89
C ASP A 150 -14.31 3.07 -3.02
N THR A 151 -13.05 3.02 -3.39
CA THR A 151 -12.28 1.77 -3.39
C THR A 151 -11.85 1.37 -1.98
N LYS A 152 -11.54 0.07 -1.82
CA LYS A 152 -10.94 -0.48 -0.61
C LYS A 152 -9.62 -1.14 -0.97
N THR A 153 -8.66 -1.11 -0.04
CA THR A 153 -7.49 -1.99 -0.07
C THR A 153 -7.75 -3.12 0.92
N VAL A 154 -7.63 -4.35 0.45
CA VAL A 154 -7.92 -5.55 1.22
C VAL A 154 -6.61 -6.26 1.53
N TYR A 155 -6.32 -6.42 2.80
CA TYR A 155 -5.12 -7.10 3.31
C TYR A 155 -5.52 -8.51 3.73
N ASN A 156 -4.92 -9.52 3.12
CA ASN A 156 -5.20 -10.91 3.41
C ASN A 156 -4.22 -11.43 4.46
N ASN A 157 -4.74 -12.18 5.42
CA ASN A 157 -3.90 -12.98 6.30
C ASN A 157 -3.18 -14.05 5.45
N PRO A 158 -1.84 -14.02 5.32
CA PRO A 158 -1.10 -14.92 4.44
C PRO A 158 -1.26 -16.40 4.79
N PHE A 159 -1.81 -16.69 5.95
CA PHE A 159 -2.05 -18.05 6.44
C PHE A 159 -3.54 -18.41 6.54
N SER A 160 -4.37 -17.56 5.96
CA SER A 160 -5.78 -17.87 5.76
C SER A 160 -5.94 -19.10 4.85
N GLN A 161 -6.97 -19.90 5.13
CA GLN A 161 -7.41 -20.94 4.20
C GLN A 161 -7.88 -20.38 2.84
N TYR A 162 -8.22 -19.11 2.79
CA TYR A 162 -8.67 -18.41 1.58
C TYR A 162 -7.48 -17.79 0.84
N THR A 163 -6.81 -18.61 0.03
CA THR A 163 -5.65 -18.18 -0.76
C THR A 163 -6.04 -17.76 -2.18
N LYS A 164 -7.28 -18.00 -2.61
CA LYS A 164 -7.75 -17.63 -3.95
C LYS A 164 -8.38 -16.26 -3.94
N GLU A 165 -7.81 -15.34 -4.70
CA GLU A 165 -8.29 -13.97 -4.83
C GLU A 165 -9.79 -13.87 -5.13
N LYS A 166 -10.30 -14.68 -6.07
CA LYS A 166 -11.73 -14.68 -6.43
C LYS A 166 -12.66 -14.94 -5.23
N VAL A 167 -12.23 -15.77 -4.28
CA VAL A 167 -12.99 -16.05 -3.06
C VAL A 167 -12.98 -14.82 -2.16
N LEU A 168 -11.81 -14.22 -1.95
CA LEU A 168 -11.66 -13.02 -1.13
C LEU A 168 -12.43 -11.82 -1.69
N VAL A 169 -12.34 -11.60 -3.01
CA VAL A 169 -13.11 -10.53 -3.69
C VAL A 169 -14.60 -10.72 -3.44
N LYS A 170 -15.12 -11.92 -3.65
CA LYS A 170 -16.54 -12.21 -3.40
C LYS A 170 -16.93 -12.00 -1.94
N MET A 171 -16.13 -12.43 -0.97
CA MET A 171 -16.40 -12.23 0.45
C MET A 171 -16.48 -10.74 0.79
N VAL A 172 -15.58 -9.92 0.24
CA VAL A 172 -15.56 -8.46 0.46
C VAL A 172 -16.78 -7.79 -0.17
N GLU A 173 -17.17 -8.22 -1.36
CA GLU A 173 -18.37 -7.70 -2.06
C GLU A 173 -19.66 -8.08 -1.35
N ASP A 174 -19.75 -9.30 -0.84
CA ASP A 174 -20.88 -9.79 -0.06
C ASP A 174 -20.92 -9.21 1.38
N GLY A 175 -19.90 -8.43 1.77
CA GLY A 175 -19.80 -7.82 3.10
C GLY A 175 -19.56 -8.82 4.24
N VAL A 176 -18.99 -9.98 3.94
CA VAL A 176 -18.66 -11.00 4.93
C VAL A 176 -17.60 -10.45 5.88
N ASN A 177 -17.86 -10.53 7.18
CA ASN A 177 -16.86 -10.20 8.20
C ASN A 177 -16.11 -11.48 8.59
N ASP A 178 -14.85 -11.60 8.16
CA ASP A 178 -14.02 -12.77 8.37
C ASP A 178 -12.61 -12.34 8.85
N PRO A 179 -12.05 -12.98 9.89
CA PRO A 179 -10.73 -12.63 10.44
C PRO A 179 -9.56 -12.94 9.46
N SER A 180 -9.84 -13.62 8.36
CA SER A 180 -8.82 -13.91 7.34
C SER A 180 -8.41 -12.69 6.52
N TYR A 181 -9.13 -11.58 6.58
CA TYR A 181 -8.76 -10.35 5.89
C TYR A 181 -9.17 -9.09 6.66
N TYR A 182 -8.50 -8.01 6.36
CA TYR A 182 -8.87 -6.65 6.76
C TYR A 182 -9.16 -5.80 5.53
N SER A 183 -10.34 -5.20 5.49
CA SER A 183 -10.77 -4.33 4.39
C SER A 183 -10.69 -2.86 4.82
N SER A 184 -9.69 -2.16 4.30
CA SER A 184 -9.44 -0.75 4.58
C SER A 184 -10.09 0.13 3.53
N LYS A 185 -11.02 1.00 3.93
CA LYS A 185 -11.59 2.01 3.04
C LYS A 185 -10.52 3.02 2.65
N ASN A 186 -10.35 3.26 1.35
CA ASN A 186 -9.47 4.31 0.85
C ASN A 186 -10.14 5.68 1.05
N ILE A 187 -9.45 6.59 1.72
CA ILE A 187 -9.92 7.96 2.01
C ILE A 187 -8.79 8.91 1.62
N ASP A 188 -9.11 10.00 0.94
CA ASP A 188 -8.13 11.01 0.55
C ASP A 188 -7.35 11.51 1.78
N GLY A 189 -6.04 11.52 1.68
CA GLY A 189 -5.13 11.86 2.78
C GLY A 189 -4.79 10.69 3.71
N LYS A 190 -5.30 9.47 3.50
CA LYS A 190 -4.96 8.32 4.33
C LYS A 190 -3.62 7.71 3.93
N LEU A 191 -2.73 7.62 4.91
CA LEU A 191 -1.46 6.89 4.87
C LEU A 191 -1.65 5.55 5.56
N THR A 192 -1.30 4.46 4.88
CA THR A 192 -1.32 3.09 5.43
C THR A 192 0.06 2.47 5.33
N LEU A 193 0.48 1.74 6.37
CA LEU A 193 1.75 1.05 6.48
C LEU A 193 1.54 -0.37 6.98
N PHE A 194 2.20 -1.35 6.36
CA PHE A 194 2.06 -2.78 6.66
C PHE A 194 3.36 -3.55 6.31
N PRO A 195 3.59 -4.74 6.87
CA PRO A 195 4.71 -5.60 6.48
C PRO A 195 4.66 -5.96 5.00
N SER A 196 5.81 -5.89 4.31
CA SER A 196 5.90 -6.05 2.84
C SER A 196 5.39 -7.41 2.33
N TYR A 197 5.39 -8.45 3.15
CA TYR A 197 4.93 -9.79 2.77
C TYR A 197 3.42 -10.02 2.94
N ILE A 198 2.66 -9.04 3.46
CA ILE A 198 1.21 -9.17 3.55
C ILE A 198 0.60 -9.10 2.15
N PRO A 199 -0.08 -10.18 1.68
CA PRO A 199 -0.78 -10.13 0.41
C PRO A 199 -1.95 -9.15 0.48
N HIS A 200 -2.09 -8.36 -0.57
CA HIS A 200 -3.18 -7.38 -0.63
C HIS A 200 -3.62 -7.12 -2.07
N PHE A 201 -4.84 -6.63 -2.22
CA PHE A 201 -5.44 -6.27 -3.50
C PHE A 201 -6.34 -5.04 -3.33
N THR A 202 -6.83 -4.48 -4.44
CA THR A 202 -7.84 -3.42 -4.38
C THR A 202 -9.17 -3.89 -4.93
N THR A 203 -10.27 -3.37 -4.40
CA THR A 203 -11.57 -3.52 -5.07
C THR A 203 -11.55 -2.77 -6.40
N GLU A 204 -12.42 -3.19 -7.33
CA GLU A 204 -12.58 -2.54 -8.62
C GLU A 204 -12.94 -1.06 -8.47
N HIS A 205 -12.30 -0.22 -9.26
CA HIS A 205 -12.59 1.20 -9.33
C HIS A 205 -13.79 1.47 -10.24
N LYS A 206 -14.90 1.98 -9.69
CA LYS A 206 -16.18 2.12 -10.39
C LYS A 206 -16.50 3.55 -10.89
N SER A 207 -15.71 4.54 -10.48
CA SER A 207 -15.92 5.95 -10.84
C SER A 207 -15.26 6.31 -12.18
N ASP A 208 -15.81 7.28 -12.88
CA ASP A 208 -15.22 7.85 -14.10
C ASP A 208 -13.99 8.76 -13.79
N ASN A 209 -13.81 9.18 -12.54
CA ASN A 209 -12.62 9.91 -12.10
C ASN A 209 -11.46 8.94 -11.81
N TYR A 210 -10.23 9.38 -11.99
CA TYR A 210 -9.06 8.57 -11.62
C TYR A 210 -8.98 8.31 -10.11
N ARG A 211 -8.72 7.05 -9.75
CA ARG A 211 -8.17 6.72 -8.43
C ARG A 211 -6.65 6.88 -8.49
N ILE A 212 -6.09 7.62 -7.54
CA ILE A 212 -4.66 7.88 -7.49
C ILE A 212 -4.12 7.56 -6.10
N THR A 213 -3.10 6.72 -6.05
CA THR A 213 -2.35 6.44 -4.83
C THR A 213 -0.85 6.57 -5.08
N ILE A 214 -0.11 6.92 -4.04
CA ILE A 214 1.33 6.77 -3.97
C ILE A 214 1.59 5.49 -3.19
N ALA A 215 2.12 4.47 -3.85
CA ALA A 215 2.62 3.26 -3.20
C ALA A 215 4.11 3.40 -2.92
N PHE A 216 4.59 2.72 -1.87
CA PHE A 216 5.99 2.81 -1.48
C PHE A 216 6.46 1.58 -0.72
N ASP A 217 7.76 1.33 -0.79
CA ASP A 217 8.47 0.30 -0.04
C ASP A 217 9.56 0.92 0.84
N LEU A 218 9.68 0.35 2.01
CA LEU A 218 10.73 0.61 2.97
C LEU A 218 11.63 -0.62 3.06
N ARG A 219 12.92 -0.41 2.86
CA ARG A 219 13.95 -1.44 2.99
C ARG A 219 14.73 -1.23 4.26
N TYR A 220 15.01 -2.31 4.99
CA TYR A 220 15.82 -2.26 6.19
C TYR A 220 17.31 -2.17 5.79
N GLU A 221 18.03 -1.19 6.40
CA GLU A 221 19.48 -0.99 6.18
C GLU A 221 20.29 -1.10 7.47
#